data_0c80eacd4793578feee7878b2f2b5dc9
#
_entry.id   0c80eacd4793578feee7878b2f2b5dc9
#
_cell.length_a   1.000
_cell.length_b   1.000
_cell.length_c   1.000
_cell.angle_alpha   90.00
_cell.angle_beta   90.00
_cell.angle_gamma   90.00
#
_symmetry.space_group_name_H-M   'P 1'
#
loop_
_entity.id
_entity.type
_entity.pdbx_description
1 polymer ?
#
loop_
_entity_poly.entity_id
_entity_poly.type
_entity_poly.pdbx_seq_one_letter_code
_entity_poly.pdbx_strand_id
1 'polypeptide(L)'
;MKQNVNSSNIHDYATKGNGDKSISTNKDNLEKKQACKKDKSQKRILKIITEACRIVLSSTFLFSGFAKANDPLGTMYKLGDYVAAMLPISLPDTFLLSCGILLAASEFMIGIYLLFAIKRDVTARITVAFMGIMTLFTTYIFIANPVADCGCFGDVIVLSNGATLAKNVILLSAAFLLAKHYRLQSQIVNSSMKWLIALLSMCAIIGYAVYCTICLPVFDFRPFKVGTDIQKGLNTAEQEYEVKIVYKRGKETLELSAEDDDPDKSWKYVETRRIPVGGKRAIVDISILDNDGNDVTEDIVSTPGINFLLIIPNLRNADEGCVNRVNDLYDYALKNKYGFYCLTASTDKKDQAYWNEHTGAEYG
;
A
#
# COMPACT_ATOMS: atom_id res chain seq x y z
N MET A 1 83.86 57.51 -40.20
CA MET A 1 83.39 58.38 -41.30
C MET A 1 81.89 58.41 -41.23
N LYS A 2 81.31 59.45 -40.67
CA LYS A 2 80.50 60.49 -41.36
C LYS A 2 79.38 59.81 -42.20
N GLN A 3 78.09 60.07 -42.10
CA GLN A 3 77.39 61.34 -41.86
C GLN A 3 75.95 61.11 -41.47
N ASN A 4 75.48 62.01 -40.62
CA ASN A 4 74.11 62.51 -40.46
C ASN A 4 73.35 62.68 -41.79
N VAL A 5 71.99 62.56 -41.71
CA VAL A 5 71.00 63.57 -42.14
C VAL A 5 69.61 63.15 -41.63
N ASN A 6 69.10 63.92 -40.72
CA ASN A 6 67.80 64.63 -40.60
C ASN A 6 66.70 64.24 -41.61
N SER A 7 65.48 64.08 -41.22
CA SER A 7 64.49 65.02 -40.72
C SER A 7 63.08 64.61 -41.11
N SER A 8 62.24 64.70 -40.18
CA SER A 8 60.86 65.20 -40.20
C SER A 8 59.71 64.49 -40.98
N ASN A 9 58.69 64.34 -40.24
CA ASN A 9 57.23 64.32 -40.60
C ASN A 9 56.67 63.07 -41.29
N ILE A 10 55.83 62.36 -40.55
CA ILE A 10 54.41 62.25 -40.84
C ILE A 10 53.68 61.80 -39.55
N HIS A 11 52.97 62.76 -39.02
CA HIS A 11 51.93 62.58 -38.07
C HIS A 11 50.71 61.84 -38.70
N ASP A 12 49.99 61.18 -37.85
CA ASP A 12 48.62 60.75 -38.03
C ASP A 12 48.32 59.61 -39.03
N TYR A 13 48.01 58.44 -38.45
CA TYR A 13 46.90 57.57 -38.77
C TYR A 13 47.11 56.16 -38.13
N ALA A 14 46.84 56.03 -36.84
CA ALA A 14 46.59 54.70 -36.24
C ALA A 14 46.09 54.77 -34.78
N THR A 15 44.93 55.41 -34.53
CA THR A 15 44.28 55.31 -33.23
C THR A 15 42.76 55.24 -33.37
N LYS A 16 42.24 54.35 -34.21
CA LYS A 16 40.76 54.07 -34.27
C LYS A 16 40.38 52.61 -34.47
N GLY A 17 41.30 51.65 -34.37
CA GLY A 17 40.97 50.21 -34.62
C GLY A 17 41.05 49.24 -33.43
N ASN A 18 41.61 49.65 -32.27
CA ASN A 18 41.87 48.73 -31.15
C ASN A 18 40.87 48.85 -30.03
N GLY A 19 40.00 49.85 -29.98
CA GLY A 19 38.95 49.98 -28.92
C GLY A 19 37.78 49.06 -29.14
N ASP A 20 37.34 48.90 -30.38
CA ASP A 20 36.12 48.08 -30.68
C ASP A 20 36.34 46.57 -30.56
N LYS A 21 37.53 46.06 -30.87
CA LYS A 21 37.88 44.64 -30.72
C LYS A 21 38.03 44.24 -29.25
N SER A 22 38.51 45.08 -28.38
CA SER A 22 38.71 44.80 -26.96
C SER A 22 37.36 44.85 -26.19
N ILE A 23 36.43 45.70 -26.61
CA ILE A 23 35.07 45.80 -26.01
C ILE A 23 34.21 44.61 -26.44
N SER A 24 34.27 44.18 -27.71
CA SER A 24 33.57 43.00 -28.24
C SER A 24 34.03 41.71 -27.56
N THR A 25 35.35 41.49 -27.43
CA THR A 25 35.89 40.29 -26.75
C THR A 25 35.58 40.26 -25.25
N ASN A 26 35.44 41.38 -24.58
CA ASN A 26 35.08 41.47 -23.17
C ASN A 26 33.60 41.16 -22.95
N LYS A 27 32.73 41.61 -23.87
CA LYS A 27 31.28 41.33 -23.84
C LYS A 27 30.99 39.84 -24.09
N ASP A 28 31.64 39.22 -25.07
CA ASP A 28 31.56 37.79 -25.37
C ASP A 28 32.04 36.92 -24.19
N ASN A 29 33.10 37.35 -23.49
CA ASN A 29 33.61 36.67 -22.32
C ASN A 29 32.68 36.81 -21.10
N LEU A 30 31.97 37.92 -20.93
CA LEU A 30 30.96 38.14 -19.90
C LEU A 30 29.71 37.29 -20.16
N GLU A 31 29.24 37.26 -21.41
CA GLU A 31 28.08 36.42 -21.80
C GLU A 31 28.39 34.95 -21.63
N LYS A 32 29.57 34.46 -22.02
CA LYS A 32 30.02 33.08 -21.76
C LYS A 32 30.11 32.74 -20.25
N LYS A 33 30.61 33.68 -19.43
CA LYS A 33 30.66 33.51 -17.97
C LYS A 33 29.26 33.46 -17.36
N GLN A 34 28.31 34.29 -17.83
CA GLN A 34 26.92 34.28 -17.36
C GLN A 34 26.20 33.01 -17.81
N ALA A 35 26.36 32.58 -19.05
CA ALA A 35 25.80 31.30 -19.55
C ALA A 35 26.35 30.09 -18.77
N CYS A 36 27.66 30.06 -18.48
CA CYS A 36 28.29 29.01 -17.67
C CYS A 36 27.77 29.00 -16.20
N LYS A 37 27.54 30.19 -15.60
CA LYS A 37 26.95 30.34 -14.27
C LYS A 37 25.48 29.80 -14.24
N LYS A 38 24.72 30.15 -15.27
CA LYS A 38 23.32 29.72 -15.42
C LYS A 38 23.22 28.19 -15.58
N ASP A 39 24.07 27.59 -16.41
CA ASP A 39 24.14 26.14 -16.61
C ASP A 39 24.53 25.39 -15.33
N LYS A 40 25.52 25.90 -14.58
CA LYS A 40 25.91 25.32 -13.27
C LYS A 40 24.80 25.43 -12.25
N SER A 41 24.05 26.54 -12.21
CA SER A 41 22.91 26.72 -11.32
C SER A 41 21.76 25.73 -11.66
N GLN A 42 21.43 25.61 -12.95
CA GLN A 42 20.40 24.66 -13.41
C GLN A 42 20.76 23.20 -13.07
N LYS A 43 22.01 22.79 -13.30
CA LYS A 43 22.48 21.45 -12.92
C LYS A 43 22.40 21.19 -11.41
N ARG A 44 22.67 22.21 -10.58
CA ARG A 44 22.57 22.11 -9.13
C ARG A 44 21.11 21.91 -8.69
N ILE A 45 20.18 22.72 -9.23
CA ILE A 45 18.75 22.61 -8.94
C ILE A 45 18.23 21.24 -9.36
N LEU A 46 18.56 20.80 -10.57
CA LEU A 46 18.15 19.50 -11.09
C LEU A 46 18.67 18.34 -10.23
N LYS A 47 19.91 18.44 -9.72
CA LYS A 47 20.47 17.48 -8.78
C LYS A 47 19.64 17.42 -7.48
N ILE A 48 19.30 18.58 -6.92
CA ILE A 48 18.50 18.65 -5.67
C ILE A 48 17.13 18.01 -5.88
N ILE A 49 16.45 18.32 -6.98
CA ILE A 49 15.14 17.74 -7.31
C ILE A 49 15.25 16.22 -7.50
N THR A 50 16.29 15.75 -8.20
CA THR A 50 16.51 14.30 -8.40
C THR A 50 16.74 13.57 -7.08
N GLU A 51 17.52 14.15 -6.16
CA GLU A 51 17.74 13.59 -4.83
C GLU A 51 16.47 13.62 -3.98
N ALA A 52 15.67 14.67 -4.04
CA ALA A 52 14.39 14.74 -3.35
C ALA A 52 13.43 13.65 -3.85
N CYS A 53 13.29 13.49 -5.17
CA CYS A 53 12.50 12.40 -5.76
C CYS A 53 12.99 11.02 -5.30
N ARG A 54 14.31 10.81 -5.24
CA ARG A 54 14.91 9.57 -4.76
C ARG A 54 14.52 9.27 -3.31
N ILE A 55 14.62 10.26 -2.43
CA ILE A 55 14.27 10.11 -1.01
C ILE A 55 12.78 9.82 -0.86
N VAL A 56 11.90 10.57 -1.53
CA VAL A 56 10.44 10.36 -1.48
C VAL A 56 10.09 8.95 -1.96
N LEU A 57 10.60 8.53 -3.12
CA LEU A 57 10.37 7.17 -3.64
C LEU A 57 10.90 6.12 -2.67
N SER A 58 12.13 6.27 -2.19
CA SER A 58 12.74 5.35 -1.23
C SER A 58 11.88 5.19 0.02
N SER A 59 11.48 6.29 0.65
CA SER A 59 10.66 6.28 1.88
C SER A 59 9.31 5.60 1.63
N THR A 60 8.66 5.88 0.50
CA THR A 60 7.39 5.28 0.12
C THR A 60 7.52 3.76 -0.05
N PHE A 61 8.54 3.30 -0.77
CA PHE A 61 8.77 1.88 -1.00
C PHE A 61 9.17 1.13 0.27
N LEU A 62 10.01 1.71 1.12
CA LEU A 62 10.38 1.14 2.42
C LEU A 62 9.17 0.99 3.31
N PHE A 63 8.36 2.04 3.41
CA PHE A 63 7.17 2.02 4.23
C PHE A 63 6.12 1.01 3.71
N SER A 64 5.89 0.98 2.40
CA SER A 64 4.94 0.06 1.77
C SER A 64 5.35 -1.40 1.94
N GLY A 65 6.64 -1.72 1.71
CA GLY A 65 7.17 -3.06 1.89
C GLY A 65 7.17 -3.49 3.36
N PHE A 66 7.53 -2.59 4.28
CA PHE A 66 7.48 -2.86 5.73
C PHE A 66 6.04 -3.09 6.21
N ALA A 67 5.08 -2.27 5.81
CA ALA A 67 3.68 -2.42 6.20
C ALA A 67 3.09 -3.78 5.78
N LYS A 68 3.41 -4.24 4.55
CA LYS A 68 3.01 -5.57 4.06
C LYS A 68 3.74 -6.71 4.77
N ALA A 69 5.02 -6.53 5.09
CA ALA A 69 5.79 -7.53 5.83
C ALA A 69 5.36 -7.62 7.31
N ASN A 70 4.80 -6.55 7.87
CA ASN A 70 4.24 -6.53 9.21
C ASN A 70 2.91 -7.30 9.31
N ASP A 71 2.11 -7.30 8.24
CA ASP A 71 0.88 -8.09 8.16
C ASP A 71 0.81 -8.88 6.84
N PRO A 72 1.55 -10.01 6.74
CA PRO A 72 1.55 -10.84 5.54
C PRO A 72 0.20 -11.52 5.29
N LEU A 73 -0.55 -11.88 6.36
CA LEU A 73 -1.87 -12.50 6.23
C LEU A 73 -2.90 -11.51 5.69
N GLY A 74 -2.93 -10.28 6.20
CA GLY A 74 -3.78 -9.23 5.63
C GLY A 74 -3.44 -8.92 4.17
N THR A 75 -2.15 -8.94 3.81
CA THR A 75 -1.71 -8.82 2.41
C THR A 75 -2.18 -10.00 1.56
N MET A 76 -2.14 -11.22 2.09
CA MET A 76 -2.63 -12.43 1.44
C MET A 76 -4.14 -12.34 1.14
N TYR A 77 -4.95 -11.95 2.13
CA TYR A 77 -6.39 -11.80 1.95
C TYR A 77 -6.72 -10.74 0.89
N LYS A 78 -6.06 -9.59 0.93
CA LYS A 78 -6.25 -8.54 -0.10
C LYS A 78 -5.87 -9.01 -1.50
N LEU A 79 -4.79 -9.79 -1.64
CA LEU A 79 -4.45 -10.42 -2.92
C LEU A 79 -5.51 -11.42 -3.38
N GLY A 80 -6.09 -12.19 -2.46
CA GLY A 80 -7.21 -13.08 -2.72
C GLY A 80 -8.43 -12.34 -3.26
N ASP A 81 -8.81 -11.24 -2.61
CA ASP A 81 -9.93 -10.37 -3.03
C ASP A 81 -9.71 -9.82 -4.45
N TYR A 82 -8.48 -9.39 -4.77
CA TYR A 82 -8.15 -8.94 -6.14
C TYR A 82 -8.26 -10.06 -7.16
N VAL A 83 -7.77 -11.25 -6.83
CA VAL A 83 -7.85 -12.41 -7.74
C VAL A 83 -9.33 -12.78 -7.95
N ALA A 84 -10.11 -12.89 -6.89
CA ALA A 84 -11.53 -13.21 -6.96
C ALA A 84 -12.35 -12.17 -7.74
N ALA A 85 -12.00 -10.89 -7.61
CA ALA A 85 -12.66 -9.80 -8.32
C ALA A 85 -12.31 -9.73 -9.82
N MET A 86 -11.11 -10.18 -10.21
CA MET A 86 -10.63 -10.12 -11.60
C MET A 86 -10.82 -11.42 -12.36
N LEU A 87 -10.70 -12.55 -11.67
CA LEU A 87 -10.68 -13.88 -12.27
C LEU A 87 -11.62 -14.82 -11.51
N PRO A 88 -12.43 -15.65 -12.20
CA PRO A 88 -13.32 -16.61 -11.55
C PRO A 88 -12.55 -17.85 -11.07
N ILE A 89 -11.41 -17.65 -10.37
CA ILE A 89 -10.55 -18.71 -9.86
C ILE A 89 -10.21 -18.45 -8.40
N SER A 90 -10.14 -19.49 -7.60
CA SER A 90 -9.58 -19.44 -6.25
C SER A 90 -8.16 -19.99 -6.27
N LEU A 91 -7.20 -19.24 -5.74
CA LEU A 91 -5.82 -19.67 -5.59
C LEU A 91 -5.59 -20.19 -4.16
N PRO A 92 -4.69 -21.17 -3.96
CA PRO A 92 -4.35 -21.65 -2.62
C PRO A 92 -3.78 -20.53 -1.74
N ASP A 93 -4.15 -20.48 -0.47
CA ASP A 93 -3.69 -19.46 0.50
C ASP A 93 -2.17 -19.44 0.63
N THR A 94 -1.51 -20.61 0.60
CA THR A 94 -0.04 -20.70 0.65
C THR A 94 0.63 -20.02 -0.53
N PHE A 95 0.02 -20.09 -1.71
CA PHE A 95 0.51 -19.38 -2.90
C PHE A 95 0.32 -17.86 -2.77
N LEU A 96 -0.86 -17.42 -2.35
CA LEU A 96 -1.17 -16.01 -2.13
C LEU A 96 -0.27 -15.40 -1.04
N LEU A 97 -0.04 -16.13 0.06
CA LEU A 97 0.88 -15.72 1.12
C LEU A 97 2.30 -15.55 0.60
N SER A 98 2.78 -16.52 -0.19
CA SER A 98 4.11 -16.45 -0.79
C SER A 98 4.24 -15.23 -1.71
N CYS A 99 3.22 -14.96 -2.53
CA CYS A 99 3.16 -13.78 -3.38
C CYS A 99 3.16 -12.49 -2.56
N GLY A 100 2.43 -12.44 -1.45
CA GLY A 100 2.40 -11.29 -0.53
C GLY A 100 3.76 -11.00 0.09
N ILE A 101 4.45 -12.01 0.59
CA ILE A 101 5.81 -11.90 1.16
C ILE A 101 6.81 -11.43 0.08
N LEU A 102 6.75 -12.00 -1.12
CA LEU A 102 7.62 -11.60 -2.23
C LEU A 102 7.35 -10.16 -2.67
N LEU A 103 6.09 -9.73 -2.71
CA LEU A 103 5.71 -8.36 -3.01
C LEU A 103 6.27 -7.39 -1.94
N ALA A 104 6.07 -7.69 -0.67
CA ALA A 104 6.60 -6.92 0.45
C ALA A 104 8.13 -6.79 0.39
N ALA A 105 8.83 -7.92 0.17
CA ALA A 105 10.28 -7.97 0.04
C ALA A 105 10.76 -7.17 -1.19
N SER A 106 10.11 -7.29 -2.34
CA SER A 106 10.48 -6.58 -3.56
C SER A 106 10.35 -5.06 -3.40
N GLU A 107 9.26 -4.58 -2.81
CA GLU A 107 9.05 -3.15 -2.51
C GLU A 107 10.12 -2.65 -1.54
N PHE A 108 10.34 -3.35 -0.43
CA PHE A 108 11.34 -2.98 0.55
C PHE A 108 12.74 -2.90 -0.06
N MET A 109 13.10 -3.89 -0.89
CA MET A 109 14.40 -3.92 -1.57
C MET A 109 14.56 -2.79 -2.58
N ILE A 110 13.53 -2.45 -3.36
CA ILE A 110 13.55 -1.26 -4.22
C ILE A 110 13.82 -0.02 -3.37
N GLY A 111 13.16 0.12 -2.22
CA GLY A 111 13.38 1.20 -1.26
C GLY A 111 14.83 1.28 -0.76
N ILE A 112 15.43 0.17 -0.36
CA ILE A 112 16.85 0.07 0.05
C ILE A 112 17.79 0.46 -1.09
N TYR A 113 17.55 -0.06 -2.31
CA TYR A 113 18.39 0.22 -3.47
C TYR A 113 18.32 1.70 -3.87
N LEU A 114 17.16 2.33 -3.75
CA LEU A 114 16.98 3.78 -3.95
C LEU A 114 17.69 4.56 -2.84
N LEU A 115 17.50 4.19 -1.57
CA LEU A 115 18.08 4.90 -0.42
C LEU A 115 19.60 4.99 -0.54
N PHE A 116 20.24 3.87 -0.81
CA PHE A 116 21.70 3.79 -0.88
C PHE A 116 22.27 4.00 -2.28
N ALA A 117 21.42 4.38 -3.27
CA ALA A 117 21.81 4.60 -4.67
C ALA A 117 22.59 3.39 -5.26
N ILE A 118 22.15 2.15 -4.97
CA ILE A 118 22.74 0.91 -5.45
C ILE A 118 22.31 0.71 -6.92
N LYS A 119 23.25 0.39 -7.81
CA LYS A 119 23.00 0.15 -9.26
C LYS A 119 22.00 1.17 -9.86
N ARG A 120 22.24 2.45 -9.67
CA ARG A 120 21.32 3.59 -9.95
C ARG A 120 20.53 3.49 -11.25
N ASP A 121 21.16 3.06 -12.34
CA ASP A 121 20.51 2.91 -13.65
C ASP A 121 19.47 1.78 -13.63
N VAL A 122 19.85 0.60 -13.17
CA VAL A 122 18.97 -0.57 -13.12
C VAL A 122 17.82 -0.33 -12.13
N THR A 123 18.14 0.18 -10.93
CA THR A 123 17.14 0.50 -9.91
C THR A 123 16.12 1.50 -10.40
N ALA A 124 16.57 2.58 -11.05
CA ALA A 124 15.66 3.58 -11.59
C ALA A 124 14.69 3.01 -12.65
N ARG A 125 15.17 2.13 -13.53
CA ARG A 125 14.32 1.46 -14.54
C ARG A 125 13.32 0.49 -13.88
N ILE A 126 13.78 -0.31 -12.91
CA ILE A 126 12.90 -1.22 -12.14
C ILE A 126 11.82 -0.41 -11.43
N THR A 127 12.19 0.73 -10.80
CA THR A 127 11.22 1.60 -10.12
C THR A 127 10.18 2.15 -11.09
N VAL A 128 10.56 2.58 -12.29
CA VAL A 128 9.61 3.02 -13.32
C VAL A 128 8.69 1.89 -13.74
N ALA A 129 9.24 0.71 -14.02
CA ALA A 129 8.45 -0.45 -14.44
C ALA A 129 7.45 -0.86 -13.34
N PHE A 130 7.90 -0.96 -12.09
CA PHE A 130 7.05 -1.29 -10.93
C PHE A 130 5.95 -0.25 -10.73
N MET A 131 6.28 1.05 -10.71
CA MET A 131 5.30 2.12 -10.59
C MET A 131 4.33 2.18 -11.77
N GLY A 132 4.81 1.85 -12.98
CA GLY A 132 3.95 1.76 -14.16
C GLY A 132 2.90 0.66 -14.00
N ILE A 133 3.30 -0.54 -13.60
CA ILE A 133 2.38 -1.67 -13.33
C ILE A 133 1.39 -1.28 -12.22
N MET A 134 1.87 -0.71 -11.11
CA MET A 134 1.02 -0.29 -10.00
C MET A 134 0.05 0.83 -10.39
N THR A 135 0.45 1.75 -11.25
CA THR A 135 -0.45 2.81 -11.73
C THR A 135 -1.53 2.25 -12.66
N LEU A 136 -1.19 1.32 -13.55
CA LEU A 136 -2.19 0.63 -14.39
C LEU A 136 -3.18 -0.16 -13.54
N PHE A 137 -2.68 -0.90 -12.55
CA PHE A 137 -3.51 -1.65 -11.62
C PHE A 137 -4.46 -0.76 -10.81
N THR A 138 -3.96 0.34 -10.25
CA THR A 138 -4.81 1.28 -9.49
C THR A 138 -5.77 2.07 -10.38
N THR A 139 -5.44 2.26 -11.66
CA THR A 139 -6.39 2.84 -12.64
C THR A 139 -7.55 1.88 -12.88
N TYR A 140 -7.28 0.59 -13.01
CA TYR A 140 -8.33 -0.42 -13.13
C TYR A 140 -9.23 -0.44 -11.88
N ILE A 141 -8.63 -0.46 -10.68
CA ILE A 141 -9.38 -0.44 -9.41
C ILE A 141 -10.24 0.82 -9.30
N PHE A 142 -9.73 1.97 -9.72
CA PHE A 142 -10.47 3.24 -9.69
C PHE A 142 -11.68 3.24 -10.64
N ILE A 143 -11.54 2.66 -11.83
CA ILE A 143 -12.62 2.62 -12.85
C ILE A 143 -13.66 1.54 -12.51
N ALA A 144 -13.22 0.32 -12.21
CA ALA A 144 -14.08 -0.83 -12.00
C ALA A 144 -14.62 -0.92 -10.56
N ASN A 145 -13.98 -0.24 -9.60
CA ASN A 145 -14.29 -0.23 -8.17
C ASN A 145 -14.59 -1.63 -7.57
N PRO A 146 -13.77 -2.66 -7.87
CA PRO A 146 -14.04 -4.04 -7.43
C PRO A 146 -13.79 -4.24 -5.94
N VAL A 147 -13.00 -3.36 -5.31
CA VAL A 147 -12.62 -3.41 -3.89
C VAL A 147 -12.66 -2.01 -3.27
N ALA A 148 -12.96 -1.94 -1.98
CA ALA A 148 -13.13 -0.66 -1.27
C ALA A 148 -11.83 0.16 -1.18
N ASP A 149 -10.68 -0.49 -1.05
CA ASP A 149 -9.36 0.15 -0.97
C ASP A 149 -8.27 -0.65 -1.69
N CYS A 150 -7.21 0.04 -2.11
CA CYS A 150 -6.10 -0.58 -2.83
C CYS A 150 -5.11 -1.35 -1.94
N GLY A 151 -5.17 -1.24 -0.59
CA GLY A 151 -4.23 -1.91 0.31
C GLY A 151 -2.74 -1.65 0.10
N CYS A 152 -2.36 -0.59 -0.63
CA CYS A 152 -0.96 -0.29 -0.94
C CYS A 152 -0.06 -0.14 0.29
N PHE A 153 -0.62 0.30 1.41
CA PHE A 153 0.06 0.46 2.69
C PHE A 153 -0.51 -0.47 3.77
N GLY A 154 -1.13 -1.59 3.37
CA GLY A 154 -1.84 -2.47 4.30
C GLY A 154 -2.93 -1.71 5.07
N ASP A 155 -3.16 -2.08 6.31
CA ASP A 155 -4.14 -1.42 7.19
C ASP A 155 -3.57 -0.20 7.96
N VAL A 156 -2.27 0.11 7.75
CA VAL A 156 -1.62 1.27 8.39
C VAL A 156 -2.22 2.58 7.90
N ILE A 157 -2.40 2.70 6.59
CA ILE A 157 -3.00 3.88 5.95
C ILE A 157 -3.99 3.41 4.87
N VAL A 158 -5.26 3.54 5.17
CA VAL A 158 -6.34 3.26 4.21
C VAL A 158 -6.58 4.51 3.37
N LEU A 159 -6.36 4.40 2.07
CA LEU A 159 -6.56 5.46 1.09
C LEU A 159 -7.70 5.09 0.16
N SER A 160 -8.53 6.06 -0.18
CA SER A 160 -9.53 5.87 -1.24
C SER A 160 -8.86 5.53 -2.59
N ASN A 161 -9.58 4.84 -3.47
CA ASN A 161 -9.07 4.42 -4.78
C ASN A 161 -8.57 5.63 -5.60
N GLY A 162 -9.27 6.78 -5.54
CA GLY A 162 -8.85 8.02 -6.21
C GLY A 162 -7.57 8.63 -5.63
N ALA A 163 -7.45 8.68 -4.30
CA ALA A 163 -6.23 9.19 -3.63
C ALA A 163 -5.02 8.31 -3.94
N THR A 164 -5.23 6.99 -3.99
CA THR A 164 -4.17 6.02 -4.35
C THR A 164 -3.71 6.21 -5.78
N LEU A 165 -4.63 6.39 -6.73
CA LEU A 165 -4.28 6.66 -8.12
C LEU A 165 -3.50 7.97 -8.26
N ALA A 166 -3.96 9.06 -7.64
CA ALA A 166 -3.26 10.35 -7.66
C ALA A 166 -1.83 10.23 -7.10
N LYS A 167 -1.67 9.55 -5.95
CA LYS A 167 -0.36 9.23 -5.37
C LYS A 167 0.53 8.48 -6.36
N ASN A 168 0.03 7.43 -7.00
CA ASN A 168 0.80 6.60 -7.91
C ASN A 168 1.22 7.36 -9.18
N VAL A 169 0.39 8.24 -9.73
CA VAL A 169 0.74 9.11 -10.85
C VAL A 169 1.88 10.07 -10.47
N ILE A 170 1.83 10.66 -9.27
CA ILE A 170 2.90 11.54 -8.76
C ILE A 170 4.21 10.76 -8.60
N LEU A 171 4.16 9.57 -7.99
CA LEU A 171 5.34 8.73 -7.78
C LEU A 171 5.92 8.21 -9.10
N LEU A 172 5.08 7.85 -10.07
CA LEU A 172 5.51 7.46 -11.41
C LEU A 172 6.24 8.61 -12.12
N SER A 173 5.72 9.84 -12.02
CA SER A 173 6.37 11.03 -12.57
C SER A 173 7.73 11.28 -11.92
N ALA A 174 7.85 11.12 -10.61
CA ALA A 174 9.10 11.20 -9.87
C ALA A 174 10.09 10.10 -10.30
N ALA A 175 9.60 8.87 -10.53
CA ALA A 175 10.41 7.75 -11.01
C ALA A 175 10.95 8.00 -12.42
N PHE A 176 10.15 8.55 -13.33
CA PHE A 176 10.61 8.95 -14.66
C PHE A 176 11.69 10.04 -14.60
N LEU A 177 11.50 11.06 -13.76
CA LEU A 177 12.52 12.10 -13.56
C LEU A 177 13.82 11.50 -13.03
N LEU A 178 13.72 10.60 -12.05
CA LEU A 178 14.85 9.89 -11.47
C LEU A 178 15.58 9.03 -12.52
N ALA A 179 14.85 8.30 -13.37
CA ALA A 179 15.41 7.47 -14.42
C ALA A 179 16.11 8.31 -15.52
N LYS A 180 15.52 9.45 -15.88
CA LYS A 180 16.13 10.37 -16.84
C LYS A 180 17.45 10.97 -16.33
N HIS A 181 17.54 11.22 -15.02
CA HIS A 181 18.67 11.92 -14.40
C HIS A 181 19.43 11.04 -13.39
N TYR A 182 19.43 9.73 -13.56
CA TYR A 182 20.05 8.77 -12.63
C TYR A 182 21.53 9.04 -12.34
N ARG A 183 22.25 9.65 -13.31
CA ARG A 183 23.68 10.02 -13.18
C ARG A 183 23.94 11.12 -12.16
N LEU A 184 22.93 11.96 -11.85
CA LEU A 184 23.05 13.04 -10.89
C LEU A 184 22.93 12.58 -9.43
N GLN A 185 22.50 11.33 -9.19
CA GLN A 185 22.37 10.76 -7.86
C GLN A 185 23.75 10.61 -7.19
N SER A 186 23.82 11.03 -5.93
CA SER A 186 25.02 10.88 -5.11
C SER A 186 25.19 9.41 -4.67
N GLN A 187 26.40 8.89 -4.77
CA GLN A 187 26.74 7.57 -4.20
C GLN A 187 27.02 7.74 -2.71
N ILE A 188 26.29 7.00 -1.88
CA ILE A 188 26.41 7.07 -0.42
C ILE A 188 27.31 5.95 0.11
N VAL A 189 27.33 4.79 -0.58
CA VAL A 189 27.97 3.58 -0.08
C VAL A 189 29.04 3.08 -1.04
N ASN A 190 30.16 2.61 -0.46
CA ASN A 190 31.25 1.98 -1.17
C ASN A 190 30.81 0.68 -1.88
N SER A 191 31.46 0.35 -2.99
CA SER A 191 31.08 -0.78 -3.84
C SER A 191 31.06 -2.12 -3.08
N SER A 192 32.01 -2.32 -2.15
CA SER A 192 32.12 -3.55 -1.35
C SER A 192 31.00 -3.74 -0.33
N MET A 193 30.36 -2.65 0.13
CA MET A 193 29.29 -2.72 1.12
C MET A 193 27.90 -2.92 0.51
N LYS A 194 27.73 -2.67 -0.78
CA LYS A 194 26.41 -2.69 -1.44
C LYS A 194 25.76 -4.04 -1.41
N TRP A 195 26.51 -5.11 -1.66
CA TRP A 195 25.99 -6.47 -1.64
C TRP A 195 25.63 -6.92 -0.21
N LEU A 196 26.43 -6.51 0.78
CA LEU A 196 26.17 -6.83 2.19
C LEU A 196 24.89 -6.18 2.69
N ILE A 197 24.68 -4.89 2.38
CA ILE A 197 23.45 -4.17 2.70
C ILE A 197 22.25 -4.84 2.03
N ALA A 198 22.36 -5.19 0.76
CA ALA A 198 21.29 -5.86 0.03
C ALA A 198 20.94 -7.22 0.66
N LEU A 199 21.96 -8.04 0.98
CA LEU A 199 21.77 -9.35 1.57
C LEU A 199 21.13 -9.26 2.95
N LEU A 200 21.69 -8.41 3.84
CA LEU A 200 21.17 -8.24 5.18
C LEU A 200 19.74 -7.70 5.19
N SER A 201 19.45 -6.72 4.32
CA SER A 201 18.09 -6.17 4.20
C SER A 201 17.08 -7.19 3.69
N MET A 202 17.49 -8.05 2.74
CA MET A 202 16.64 -9.13 2.23
C MET A 202 16.35 -10.16 3.31
N CYS A 203 17.38 -10.63 4.01
CA CYS A 203 17.22 -11.59 5.12
C CYS A 203 16.37 -10.99 6.25
N ALA A 204 16.56 -9.71 6.57
CA ALA A 204 15.81 -9.04 7.62
C ALA A 204 14.33 -8.92 7.28
N ILE A 205 13.97 -8.47 6.06
CA ILE A 205 12.57 -8.26 5.70
C ILE A 205 11.81 -9.59 5.54
N ILE A 206 12.46 -10.61 4.94
CA ILE A 206 11.85 -11.94 4.81
C ILE A 206 11.71 -12.59 6.19
N GLY A 207 12.77 -12.56 7.02
CA GLY A 207 12.72 -13.09 8.39
C GLY A 207 11.66 -12.40 9.24
N TYR A 208 11.50 -11.10 9.10
CA TYR A 208 10.44 -10.32 9.75
C TYR A 208 9.05 -10.73 9.27
N ALA A 209 8.83 -10.86 7.96
CA ALA A 209 7.56 -11.30 7.41
C ALA A 209 7.19 -12.72 7.86
N VAL A 210 8.15 -13.66 7.86
CA VAL A 210 7.93 -15.02 8.36
C VAL A 210 7.60 -15.01 9.86
N TYR A 211 8.32 -14.22 10.65
CA TYR A 211 8.02 -14.05 12.07
C TYR A 211 6.59 -13.55 12.29
N CYS A 212 6.16 -12.50 11.57
CA CYS A 212 4.80 -11.96 11.66
C CYS A 212 3.71 -12.90 11.11
N THR A 213 4.07 -13.88 10.28
CA THR A 213 3.14 -14.93 9.81
C THR A 213 2.90 -15.98 10.88
N ILE A 214 3.96 -16.38 11.63
CA ILE A 214 3.89 -17.42 12.67
C ILE A 214 3.37 -16.83 13.98
N CYS A 215 3.82 -15.61 14.29
CA CYS A 215 3.41 -14.84 15.46
C CYS A 215 2.43 -13.73 15.04
N LEU A 216 1.79 -13.09 16.00
CA LEU A 216 0.99 -11.88 15.68
C LEU A 216 1.90 -10.76 15.16
N PRO A 217 1.36 -9.83 14.33
CA PRO A 217 2.09 -8.65 13.89
C PRO A 217 2.68 -7.87 15.05
N VAL A 218 3.96 -7.48 14.94
CA VAL A 218 4.65 -6.69 16.00
C VAL A 218 3.96 -5.34 16.21
N PHE A 219 3.56 -4.70 15.11
CA PHE A 219 2.75 -3.49 15.14
C PHE A 219 1.34 -3.81 14.65
N ASP A 220 0.39 -3.85 15.58
CA ASP A 220 -0.99 -4.13 15.23
C ASP A 220 -1.73 -2.85 14.82
N PHE A 221 -1.95 -2.70 13.53
CA PHE A 221 -2.70 -1.59 12.92
C PHE A 221 -4.14 -1.97 12.57
N ARG A 222 -4.53 -3.21 12.85
CA ARG A 222 -5.86 -3.74 12.54
C ARG A 222 -6.94 -3.08 13.38
N PRO A 223 -8.18 -3.06 12.91
CA PRO A 223 -9.31 -2.47 13.65
C PRO A 223 -9.53 -3.10 15.04
N PHE A 224 -9.28 -4.41 15.18
CA PHE A 224 -9.49 -5.20 16.41
C PHE A 224 -8.21 -5.43 17.22
N LYS A 225 -7.31 -4.45 17.25
CA LYS A 225 -6.09 -4.55 18.05
C LYS A 225 -6.40 -4.57 19.54
N VAL A 226 -5.46 -5.10 20.33
CA VAL A 226 -5.55 -5.08 21.79
C VAL A 226 -5.80 -3.68 22.33
N GLY A 227 -6.83 -3.52 23.17
CA GLY A 227 -7.26 -2.24 23.74
C GLY A 227 -8.28 -1.48 22.90
N THR A 228 -8.78 -2.04 21.79
CA THR A 228 -9.87 -1.43 21.02
C THR A 228 -11.19 -1.59 21.76
N ASP A 229 -11.91 -0.48 21.91
CA ASP A 229 -13.28 -0.46 22.40
C ASP A 229 -14.24 -0.74 21.25
N ILE A 230 -14.68 -2.02 21.15
CA ILE A 230 -15.53 -2.48 20.05
C ILE A 230 -16.91 -1.84 20.14
N GLN A 231 -17.47 -1.72 21.37
CA GLN A 231 -18.79 -1.11 21.59
C GLN A 231 -18.82 0.34 21.13
N LYS A 232 -17.76 1.11 21.44
CA LYS A 232 -17.63 2.49 20.96
C LYS A 232 -17.47 2.55 19.44
N GLY A 233 -16.78 1.58 18.86
CA GLY A 233 -16.64 1.44 17.41
C GLY A 233 -17.99 1.18 16.72
N LEU A 234 -18.82 0.32 17.26
CA LEU A 234 -20.18 0.03 16.78
C LEU A 234 -21.10 1.27 16.90
N ASN A 235 -21.09 1.94 18.05
CA ASN A 235 -21.91 3.16 18.27
C ASN A 235 -21.49 4.36 17.41
N THR A 236 -20.22 4.40 16.96
CA THR A 236 -19.76 5.44 16.03
C THR A 236 -20.21 5.16 14.60
N ALA A 237 -20.71 3.95 14.36
CA ALA A 237 -21.22 3.49 13.07
C ALA A 237 -22.66 3.94 12.75
N GLU A 238 -23.36 4.64 13.67
CA GLU A 238 -24.62 5.33 13.36
C GLU A 238 -24.48 6.49 12.35
N GLN A 239 -23.29 6.68 11.75
CA GLN A 239 -23.08 7.60 10.65
C GLN A 239 -23.53 6.96 9.33
N GLU A 240 -24.67 7.44 8.87
CA GLU A 240 -25.24 7.37 7.52
C GLU A 240 -24.68 6.29 6.60
N TYR A 241 -25.35 5.14 6.56
CA TYR A 241 -25.22 4.16 5.50
C TYR A 241 -26.28 4.42 4.42
N GLU A 242 -25.86 4.49 3.19
CA GLU A 242 -26.76 4.31 2.07
C GLU A 242 -27.00 2.80 1.90
N VAL A 243 -28.20 2.34 2.24
CA VAL A 243 -28.59 0.96 2.05
C VAL A 243 -28.99 0.76 0.61
N LYS A 244 -28.22 -0.04 -0.15
CA LYS A 244 -28.59 -0.43 -1.53
C LYS A 244 -29.06 -1.87 -1.55
N ILE A 245 -30.25 -2.04 -2.09
CA ILE A 245 -30.87 -3.35 -2.28
C ILE A 245 -30.57 -3.79 -3.71
N VAL A 246 -29.92 -4.95 -3.86
CA VAL A 246 -29.50 -5.49 -5.15
C VAL A 246 -30.52 -6.52 -5.62
N TYR A 247 -31.12 -6.25 -6.76
CA TYR A 247 -32.00 -7.16 -7.45
C TYR A 247 -31.36 -7.67 -8.75
N LYS A 248 -31.73 -8.89 -9.16
CA LYS A 248 -31.21 -9.51 -10.39
C LYS A 248 -32.32 -10.07 -11.26
N ARG A 249 -32.20 -9.83 -12.58
CA ARG A 249 -33.07 -10.39 -13.60
C ARG A 249 -32.22 -10.95 -14.75
N GLY A 250 -31.99 -12.26 -14.73
CA GLY A 250 -31.11 -12.91 -15.70
C GLY A 250 -29.64 -12.43 -15.56
N LYS A 251 -29.16 -11.65 -16.51
CA LYS A 251 -27.81 -11.04 -16.48
C LYS A 251 -27.80 -9.58 -16.04
N GLU A 252 -28.97 -8.96 -15.87
CA GLU A 252 -29.10 -7.57 -15.45
C GLU A 252 -29.14 -7.48 -13.93
N THR A 253 -28.45 -6.49 -13.36
CA THR A 253 -28.41 -6.17 -11.94
C THR A 253 -28.97 -4.77 -11.75
N LEU A 254 -29.89 -4.60 -10.82
CA LEU A 254 -30.52 -3.33 -10.45
C LEU A 254 -30.18 -3.05 -8.99
N GLU A 255 -29.58 -1.89 -8.71
CA GLU A 255 -29.30 -1.41 -7.36
C GLU A 255 -30.28 -0.28 -7.03
N LEU A 256 -31.10 -0.47 -6.02
CA LEU A 256 -32.06 0.52 -5.53
C LEU A 256 -31.65 1.00 -4.14
N SER A 257 -31.95 2.26 -3.82
CA SER A 257 -31.85 2.75 -2.45
C SER A 257 -32.96 2.17 -1.59
N ALA A 258 -32.77 2.11 -0.26
CA ALA A 258 -33.82 1.65 0.65
C ALA A 258 -35.09 2.55 0.63
N GLU A 259 -34.96 3.77 0.07
CA GLU A 259 -36.05 4.73 -0.07
C GLU A 259 -36.79 4.61 -1.43
N ASP A 260 -36.25 3.81 -2.35
CA ASP A 260 -36.85 3.59 -3.67
C ASP A 260 -37.96 2.52 -3.59
N ASP A 261 -38.96 2.62 -4.44
CA ASP A 261 -40.01 1.62 -4.52
C ASP A 261 -39.48 0.27 -5.00
N ASP A 262 -40.04 -0.82 -4.47
CA ASP A 262 -39.69 -2.17 -4.88
C ASP A 262 -39.90 -2.37 -6.40
N PRO A 263 -38.92 -3.02 -7.07
CA PRO A 263 -39.05 -3.25 -8.49
C PRO A 263 -40.14 -4.28 -8.80
N ASP A 264 -40.59 -4.32 -10.04
CA ASP A 264 -41.59 -5.27 -10.54
C ASP A 264 -41.19 -6.72 -10.18
N LYS A 265 -42.20 -7.60 -10.02
CA LYS A 265 -42.05 -9.02 -9.62
C LYS A 265 -41.15 -9.87 -10.52
N SER A 266 -40.66 -9.33 -11.63
CA SER A 266 -39.68 -9.99 -12.51
C SER A 266 -38.25 -9.95 -11.95
N TRP A 267 -37.97 -9.09 -10.98
CA TRP A 267 -36.68 -8.95 -10.31
C TRP A 267 -36.62 -9.79 -9.04
N LYS A 268 -35.53 -10.50 -8.85
CA LYS A 268 -35.28 -11.30 -7.65
C LYS A 268 -34.29 -10.58 -6.76
N TYR A 269 -34.64 -10.43 -5.48
CA TYR A 269 -33.71 -9.98 -4.46
C TYR A 269 -32.49 -10.88 -4.40
N VAL A 270 -31.29 -10.28 -4.29
CA VAL A 270 -30.02 -11.01 -4.15
C VAL A 270 -29.38 -10.73 -2.81
N GLU A 271 -29.17 -9.45 -2.50
CA GLU A 271 -28.48 -9.03 -1.28
C GLU A 271 -28.78 -7.57 -0.95
N THR A 272 -28.57 -7.19 0.30
CA THR A 272 -28.59 -5.80 0.74
C THR A 272 -27.15 -5.36 1.02
N ARG A 273 -26.68 -4.32 0.32
CA ARG A 273 -25.36 -3.73 0.54
C ARG A 273 -25.50 -2.45 1.34
N ARG A 274 -24.76 -2.33 2.44
CA ARG A 274 -24.60 -1.09 3.18
C ARG A 274 -23.35 -0.38 2.68
N ILE A 275 -23.51 0.80 2.04
CA ILE A 275 -22.40 1.60 1.53
C ILE A 275 -22.17 2.74 2.52
N PRO A 276 -21.00 2.83 3.19
CA PRO A 276 -20.73 3.90 4.12
C PRO A 276 -20.62 5.25 3.38
N VAL A 277 -21.43 6.21 3.77
CA VAL A 277 -21.39 7.59 3.28
C VAL A 277 -20.45 8.38 4.20
N GLY A 278 -19.17 8.55 3.79
CA GLY A 278 -18.22 9.42 4.50
C GLY A 278 -17.11 8.71 5.26
N GLY A 279 -15.95 8.81 4.75
CA GLY A 279 -14.65 8.24 5.01
C GLY A 279 -14.09 8.25 6.43
N LYS A 280 -14.53 7.39 7.31
CA LYS A 280 -13.70 6.75 8.34
C LYS A 280 -14.26 5.36 8.54
N ARG A 281 -13.45 4.31 8.32
CA ARG A 281 -13.78 2.97 8.79
C ARG A 281 -13.92 3.02 10.31
N ALA A 282 -15.17 3.13 10.77
CA ALA A 282 -15.51 2.56 12.06
C ALA A 282 -15.38 1.02 11.93
N ILE A 283 -15.30 0.32 13.04
CA ILE A 283 -15.31 -1.15 13.13
C ILE A 283 -16.75 -1.62 12.78
N VAL A 284 -17.15 -1.50 11.53
CA VAL A 284 -18.57 -1.46 11.16
C VAL A 284 -19.06 -2.73 10.51
N ASP A 285 -18.17 -3.64 10.15
CA ASP A 285 -18.54 -4.81 9.35
C ASP A 285 -18.57 -6.12 10.16
N ILE A 286 -18.84 -6.06 11.48
CA ILE A 286 -19.17 -7.26 12.22
C ILE A 286 -20.69 -7.35 12.31
N SER A 287 -21.26 -8.38 11.71
CA SER A 287 -22.61 -8.84 11.97
C SER A 287 -22.50 -10.28 12.46
N ILE A 288 -22.89 -10.52 13.70
CA ILE A 288 -22.93 -11.84 14.31
C ILE A 288 -24.38 -12.27 14.29
N LEU A 289 -24.66 -13.32 13.52
CA LEU A 289 -25.99 -13.89 13.42
C LEU A 289 -26.07 -15.14 14.29
N ASP A 290 -27.18 -15.33 14.97
CA ASP A 290 -27.50 -16.59 15.65
C ASP A 290 -27.88 -17.70 14.64
N ASN A 291 -28.14 -18.90 15.12
CA ASN A 291 -28.55 -20.03 14.27
C ASN A 291 -29.90 -19.82 13.57
N ASP A 292 -30.70 -18.87 14.02
CA ASP A 292 -32.00 -18.50 13.46
C ASP A 292 -31.90 -17.32 12.48
N GLY A 293 -30.69 -16.72 12.35
CA GLY A 293 -30.40 -15.60 11.45
C GLY A 293 -30.67 -14.22 12.03
N ASN A 294 -30.92 -14.12 13.36
CA ASN A 294 -31.06 -12.82 14.02
C ASN A 294 -29.69 -12.21 14.30
N ASP A 295 -29.59 -10.89 14.19
CA ASP A 295 -28.37 -10.16 14.53
C ASP A 295 -28.26 -10.01 16.06
N VAL A 296 -27.28 -10.68 16.65
CA VAL A 296 -26.98 -10.69 18.08
C VAL A 296 -25.68 -9.96 18.42
N THR A 297 -25.17 -9.15 17.47
CA THR A 297 -23.89 -8.46 17.61
C THR A 297 -23.84 -7.56 18.83
N GLU A 298 -24.88 -6.74 19.03
CA GLU A 298 -24.95 -5.80 20.16
C GLU A 298 -25.06 -6.55 21.50
N ASP A 299 -25.83 -7.62 21.56
CA ASP A 299 -26.01 -8.44 22.78
C ASP A 299 -24.68 -9.07 23.23
N ILE A 300 -23.89 -9.59 22.29
CA ILE A 300 -22.60 -10.20 22.59
C ILE A 300 -21.56 -9.16 23.01
N VAL A 301 -21.51 -8.04 22.29
CA VAL A 301 -20.48 -7.01 22.53
C VAL A 301 -20.79 -6.19 23.79
N SER A 302 -22.08 -6.00 24.15
CA SER A 302 -22.49 -5.29 25.35
C SER A 302 -22.56 -6.16 26.60
N THR A 303 -22.39 -7.49 26.48
CA THR A 303 -22.39 -8.40 27.62
C THR A 303 -21.30 -8.00 28.63
N PRO A 304 -21.66 -7.67 29.89
CA PRO A 304 -20.69 -7.24 30.87
C PRO A 304 -19.80 -8.38 31.33
N GLY A 305 -18.55 -8.09 31.62
CA GLY A 305 -17.58 -9.05 32.14
C GLY A 305 -16.54 -9.47 31.08
N ILE A 306 -15.94 -10.64 31.29
CA ILE A 306 -14.97 -11.23 30.36
C ILE A 306 -15.72 -12.17 29.42
N ASN A 307 -15.58 -11.93 28.14
CA ASN A 307 -16.15 -12.76 27.08
C ASN A 307 -15.05 -13.25 26.15
N PHE A 308 -15.04 -14.54 25.89
CA PHE A 308 -14.13 -15.16 24.92
C PHE A 308 -14.86 -15.29 23.58
N LEU A 309 -14.25 -14.80 22.53
CA LEU A 309 -14.73 -14.95 21.15
C LEU A 309 -13.76 -15.85 20.39
N LEU A 310 -14.15 -17.10 20.16
CA LEU A 310 -13.43 -18.01 19.30
C LEU A 310 -13.88 -17.80 17.85
N ILE A 311 -12.98 -17.42 16.95
CA ILE A 311 -13.30 -17.17 15.55
C ILE A 311 -12.70 -18.29 14.71
N ILE A 312 -13.55 -19.10 14.07
CA ILE A 312 -13.17 -20.17 13.14
C ILE A 312 -13.77 -19.84 11.77
N PRO A 313 -13.06 -19.14 10.88
CA PRO A 313 -13.64 -18.68 9.61
C PRO A 313 -14.17 -19.81 8.74
N ASN A 314 -13.49 -20.97 8.74
CA ASN A 314 -13.90 -22.13 7.96
C ASN A 314 -13.67 -23.41 8.78
N LEU A 315 -14.74 -24.09 9.11
CA LEU A 315 -14.70 -25.31 9.94
C LEU A 315 -13.95 -26.47 9.27
N ARG A 316 -13.99 -26.58 7.94
CA ARG A 316 -13.28 -27.65 7.21
C ARG A 316 -11.77 -27.50 7.21
N ASN A 317 -11.29 -26.27 7.29
CA ASN A 317 -9.85 -25.94 7.24
C ASN A 317 -9.28 -25.62 8.62
N ALA A 318 -10.08 -25.79 9.68
CA ALA A 318 -9.65 -25.49 11.04
C ALA A 318 -8.63 -26.52 11.54
N ASP A 319 -7.69 -26.04 12.36
CA ASP A 319 -6.68 -26.91 13.00
C ASP A 319 -7.30 -27.67 14.17
N GLU A 320 -7.64 -28.93 13.94
CA GLU A 320 -8.17 -29.83 14.95
C GLU A 320 -7.19 -30.05 16.12
N GLY A 321 -5.90 -29.86 15.92
CA GLY A 321 -4.88 -29.97 16.97
C GLY A 321 -5.02 -28.95 18.10
N CYS A 322 -5.77 -27.87 17.88
CA CYS A 322 -6.03 -26.85 18.90
C CYS A 322 -7.29 -27.12 19.75
N VAL A 323 -8.17 -28.05 19.35
CA VAL A 323 -9.48 -28.27 20.00
C VAL A 323 -9.35 -28.54 21.49
N ASN A 324 -8.44 -29.40 21.92
CA ASN A 324 -8.25 -29.74 23.35
C ASN A 324 -7.89 -28.50 24.19
N ARG A 325 -7.04 -27.62 23.65
CA ARG A 325 -6.67 -26.37 24.35
C ARG A 325 -7.83 -25.39 24.43
N VAL A 326 -8.69 -25.40 23.42
CA VAL A 326 -9.89 -24.56 23.41
C VAL A 326 -10.94 -25.13 24.35
N ASN A 327 -11.12 -26.47 24.46
CA ASN A 327 -11.95 -27.10 25.46
C ASN A 327 -11.50 -26.73 26.88
N ASP A 328 -10.19 -26.78 27.16
CA ASP A 328 -9.66 -26.34 28.47
C ASP A 328 -10.02 -24.87 28.78
N LEU A 329 -9.99 -24.01 27.75
CA LEU A 329 -10.37 -22.60 27.89
C LEU A 329 -11.89 -22.43 28.07
N TYR A 330 -12.69 -23.23 27.37
CA TYR A 330 -14.13 -23.26 27.51
C TYR A 330 -14.56 -23.69 28.93
N ASP A 331 -13.96 -24.76 29.44
CA ASP A 331 -14.17 -25.22 30.83
C ASP A 331 -13.78 -24.15 31.86
N TYR A 332 -12.64 -23.45 31.59
CA TYR A 332 -12.23 -22.34 32.44
C TYR A 332 -13.24 -21.20 32.41
N ALA A 333 -13.78 -20.86 31.23
CA ALA A 333 -14.80 -19.82 31.07
C ALA A 333 -16.09 -20.19 31.83
N LEU A 334 -16.58 -21.41 31.68
CA LEU A 334 -17.78 -21.93 32.39
C LEU A 334 -17.59 -21.88 33.92
N LYS A 335 -16.43 -22.34 34.41
CA LYS A 335 -16.13 -22.35 35.85
C LYS A 335 -16.12 -20.95 36.46
N ASN A 336 -15.68 -19.96 35.72
CA ASN A 336 -15.60 -18.56 36.16
C ASN A 336 -16.82 -17.72 35.77
N LYS A 337 -17.83 -18.32 35.14
CA LYS A 337 -19.02 -17.62 34.61
C LYS A 337 -18.71 -16.51 33.61
N TYR A 338 -17.71 -16.74 32.76
CA TYR A 338 -17.39 -15.88 31.65
C TYR A 338 -18.21 -16.30 30.42
N GLY A 339 -18.50 -15.33 29.54
CA GLY A 339 -19.12 -15.63 28.26
C GLY A 339 -18.10 -16.33 27.33
N PHE A 340 -18.60 -17.30 26.57
CA PHE A 340 -17.84 -17.98 25.53
C PHE A 340 -18.71 -18.13 24.28
N TYR A 341 -18.23 -17.58 23.15
CA TYR A 341 -18.95 -17.59 21.89
C TYR A 341 -18.04 -18.12 20.79
N CYS A 342 -18.55 -19.11 20.04
CA CYS A 342 -17.86 -19.62 18.86
C CYS A 342 -18.48 -19.03 17.59
N LEU A 343 -17.69 -18.32 16.80
CA LEU A 343 -18.13 -17.64 15.61
C LEU A 343 -17.51 -18.31 14.37
N THR A 344 -18.34 -18.61 13.37
CA THR A 344 -17.87 -19.17 12.11
C THR A 344 -18.55 -18.51 10.92
N ALA A 345 -17.84 -18.40 9.80
CA ALA A 345 -18.42 -18.02 8.52
C ALA A 345 -18.99 -19.22 7.74
N SER A 346 -18.84 -20.45 8.26
CA SER A 346 -19.40 -21.65 7.65
C SER A 346 -20.90 -21.74 7.94
N THR A 347 -21.72 -21.42 6.94
CA THR A 347 -23.19 -21.47 7.03
C THR A 347 -23.78 -22.84 6.71
N ASP A 348 -22.98 -23.79 6.20
CA ASP A 348 -23.44 -25.14 5.87
C ASP A 348 -23.60 -25.97 7.16
N LYS A 349 -24.84 -26.36 7.45
CA LYS A 349 -25.17 -27.23 8.61
C LYS A 349 -24.41 -28.55 8.61
N LYS A 350 -23.96 -29.02 7.42
CA LYS A 350 -23.16 -30.25 7.35
C LYS A 350 -21.75 -30.05 7.88
N ASP A 351 -21.16 -28.86 7.65
CA ASP A 351 -19.85 -28.55 8.17
C ASP A 351 -19.87 -28.36 9.69
N GLN A 352 -20.93 -27.76 10.21
CA GLN A 352 -21.15 -27.64 11.66
C GLN A 352 -21.35 -29.00 12.32
N ALA A 353 -22.20 -29.89 11.73
CA ALA A 353 -22.41 -31.24 12.23
C ALA A 353 -21.10 -32.06 12.19
N TYR A 354 -20.33 -31.97 11.09
CA TYR A 354 -19.03 -32.63 10.99
C TYR A 354 -18.08 -32.16 12.08
N TRP A 355 -18.00 -30.85 12.32
CA TRP A 355 -17.13 -30.28 13.35
C TRP A 355 -17.48 -30.83 14.74
N ASN A 356 -18.72 -30.77 15.11
CA ASN A 356 -19.19 -31.22 16.44
C ASN A 356 -19.00 -32.73 16.64
N GLU A 357 -19.20 -33.55 15.60
CA GLU A 357 -19.10 -34.99 15.70
C GLU A 357 -17.67 -35.53 15.66
N HIS A 358 -16.76 -34.89 14.94
CA HIS A 358 -15.43 -35.42 14.61
C HIS A 358 -14.28 -34.79 15.38
N THR A 359 -14.44 -33.55 15.86
CA THR A 359 -13.32 -32.86 16.50
C THR A 359 -13.28 -32.97 18.01
N GLY A 360 -14.38 -33.43 18.65
CA GLY A 360 -14.49 -33.46 20.11
C GLY A 360 -14.57 -32.06 20.74
N ALA A 361 -15.00 -31.05 19.98
CA ALA A 361 -15.24 -29.70 20.49
C ALA A 361 -16.44 -29.70 21.43
N GLU A 362 -16.28 -29.15 22.64
CA GLU A 362 -17.32 -29.06 23.68
C GLU A 362 -18.11 -27.75 23.59
N TYR A 363 -17.63 -26.82 22.77
CA TYR A 363 -18.26 -25.55 22.44
C TYR A 363 -18.96 -25.65 21.09
N GLY A 364 -20.25 -25.35 21.04
CA GLY A 364 -21.09 -25.44 19.83
C GLY A 364 -21.80 -24.14 19.53
#